data_084c9838be79862a7c7a1f015d1dca40
#
_entry.id   084c9838be79862a7c7a1f015d1dca40
#
_cell.length_a   1.000
_cell.length_b   1.000
_cell.length_c   1.000
_cell.angle_alpha   90.00
_cell.angle_beta   90.00
_cell.angle_gamma   90.00
#
_symmetry.space_group_name_H-M   'P 1'
#
loop_
_entity.id
_entity.type
_entity.pdbx_description
1 polymer ?
#
loop_
_entity_poly.entity_id
_entity_poly.type
_entity_poly.pdbx_seq_one_letter_code
_entity_poly.pdbx_strand_id
1 'polypeptide(L)'
;EKLDAFDSDKVTEPKDAYIDETSSGFEIVEEVEGNQLDEDKVYELLCQAVTDGKTEVNLEESDCYLKPKKTSDNKKLKKKLASLQKYWDMTVTYEIGDASDVLDYQTFKDWMTVDSSGNVSFDWNHIADWIGQLADKYDTFGTDETFHTSLGETVTVTSMNYGWKMDEETEAAWLDETLKSGESATRQPQWLESAMARGEENDIGDTYVEIDITNQRMWFYKDGQCLVDTPVVTGDVTKDGHETPLGLYCLFDKEAKAILRGADNLTGKSYNTPVDYWMPFNGGVGIHDAKWRASFGGTLYQGNGSHGCVNTPWDQAGIIFDNIEIGTPIVVYKSSINQGTGSVAISQPAETRVINEQGVEVTPESSAADTTTDSTTDTTSGSAA
;
A
#
# COMPACT_ATOMS: atom_id res chain seq x y z
N GLU A 1 -65.69 -11.68 -15.75
CA GLU A 1 -64.23 -12.04 -15.87
C GLU A 1 -64.03 -13.55 -16.05
N LYS A 2 -64.70 -14.41 -15.27
CA LYS A 2 -64.48 -15.86 -15.36
C LYS A 2 -65.20 -16.53 -16.54
N LEU A 3 -66.23 -15.90 -17.11
CA LEU A 3 -66.82 -16.34 -18.37
C LEU A 3 -65.88 -16.08 -19.55
N ASP A 4 -64.96 -15.15 -19.40
CA ASP A 4 -63.97 -14.83 -20.44
C ASP A 4 -62.91 -15.96 -20.56
N ALA A 5 -62.84 -16.91 -19.62
CA ALA A 5 -62.01 -18.10 -19.74
C ALA A 5 -62.34 -19.04 -20.93
N PHE A 6 -63.54 -18.89 -21.49
CA PHE A 6 -63.98 -19.62 -22.70
C PHE A 6 -63.76 -18.81 -24.00
N ASP A 7 -63.29 -17.59 -23.91
CA ASP A 7 -62.95 -16.74 -25.05
C ASP A 7 -61.42 -16.62 -25.12
N SER A 8 -60.78 -17.27 -26.08
CA SER A 8 -59.33 -17.29 -26.22
C SER A 8 -58.69 -15.92 -26.26
N ASP A 9 -59.41 -14.93 -26.76
CA ASP A 9 -58.89 -13.55 -26.87
C ASP A 9 -58.99 -12.77 -25.54
N LYS A 10 -59.64 -13.35 -24.51
CA LYS A 10 -59.80 -12.77 -23.19
C LYS A 10 -59.17 -13.57 -22.05
N VAL A 11 -58.50 -14.65 -22.37
CA VAL A 11 -57.77 -15.45 -21.38
C VAL A 11 -56.60 -14.66 -20.85
N THR A 12 -56.52 -14.52 -19.56
CA THR A 12 -55.37 -13.98 -18.82
C THR A 12 -54.67 -15.12 -18.10
N GLU A 13 -53.42 -15.38 -18.43
CA GLU A 13 -52.59 -16.35 -17.72
C GLU A 13 -52.25 -15.85 -16.29
N PRO A 14 -52.24 -16.75 -15.28
CA PRO A 14 -51.77 -16.39 -13.96
C PRO A 14 -50.27 -16.05 -14.00
N LYS A 15 -49.86 -15.04 -13.23
CA LYS A 15 -48.43 -14.66 -13.07
C LYS A 15 -48.07 -14.64 -11.60
N ASP A 16 -46.88 -15.17 -11.32
CA ASP A 16 -46.33 -15.14 -9.97
C ASP A 16 -45.98 -13.70 -9.53
N ALA A 17 -46.14 -13.40 -8.27
CA ALA A 17 -45.59 -12.20 -7.67
C ALA A 17 -44.05 -12.25 -7.73
N TYR A 18 -43.43 -11.10 -7.95
CA TYR A 18 -41.97 -10.94 -8.03
C TYR A 18 -41.49 -9.64 -7.38
N ILE A 19 -40.21 -9.54 -7.14
CA ILE A 19 -39.57 -8.30 -6.65
C ILE A 19 -39.06 -7.53 -7.85
N ASP A 20 -39.39 -6.26 -7.90
CA ASP A 20 -38.93 -5.29 -8.90
C ASP A 20 -38.07 -4.19 -8.25
N GLU A 21 -37.06 -3.72 -8.98
CA GLU A 21 -36.24 -2.57 -8.60
C GLU A 21 -36.86 -1.29 -9.18
N THR A 22 -37.14 -0.35 -8.32
CA THR A 22 -37.72 0.96 -8.67
C THR A 22 -36.71 2.09 -8.46
N SER A 23 -37.06 3.31 -8.79
CA SER A 23 -36.19 4.46 -8.51
C SER A 23 -36.06 4.80 -7.01
N SER A 24 -36.82 4.16 -6.13
CA SER A 24 -36.84 4.41 -4.68
C SER A 24 -36.61 3.18 -3.80
N GLY A 25 -36.16 2.09 -4.38
CA GLY A 25 -35.89 0.83 -3.66
C GLY A 25 -36.49 -0.37 -4.36
N PHE A 26 -36.86 -1.36 -3.58
CA PHE A 26 -37.45 -2.61 -4.07
C PHE A 26 -38.90 -2.73 -3.63
N GLU A 27 -39.75 -3.26 -4.50
CA GLU A 27 -41.13 -3.55 -4.18
C GLU A 27 -41.57 -4.93 -4.66
N ILE A 28 -42.63 -5.48 -4.06
CA ILE A 28 -43.28 -6.69 -4.56
C ILE A 28 -44.35 -6.26 -5.55
N VAL A 29 -44.20 -6.66 -6.80
CA VAL A 29 -45.26 -6.63 -7.77
C VAL A 29 -46.20 -7.80 -7.50
N GLU A 30 -47.48 -7.47 -7.31
CA GLU A 30 -48.51 -8.46 -6.98
C GLU A 30 -48.69 -9.50 -8.08
N GLU A 31 -49.14 -10.66 -7.70
CA GLU A 31 -49.52 -11.72 -8.60
C GLU A 31 -50.74 -11.36 -9.45
N VAL A 32 -50.82 -11.99 -10.60
CA VAL A 32 -52.03 -11.96 -11.44
C VAL A 32 -52.75 -13.30 -11.29
N GLU A 33 -53.92 -13.30 -10.70
CA GLU A 33 -54.74 -14.52 -10.54
C GLU A 33 -55.09 -15.18 -11.90
N GLY A 34 -55.39 -14.35 -12.89
CA GLY A 34 -55.81 -14.82 -14.21
C GLY A 34 -57.19 -15.48 -14.22
N ASN A 35 -57.58 -15.99 -15.38
CA ASN A 35 -58.80 -16.73 -15.61
C ASN A 35 -58.64 -17.94 -16.50
N GLN A 36 -57.41 -18.40 -16.68
CA GLN A 36 -57.08 -19.60 -17.48
C GLN A 36 -57.55 -20.87 -16.73
N LEU A 37 -58.30 -21.71 -17.47
CA LEU A 37 -58.76 -22.99 -16.95
C LEU A 37 -57.61 -24.00 -16.88
N ASP A 38 -57.67 -24.83 -15.82
CA ASP A 38 -56.90 -26.05 -15.65
C ASP A 38 -57.68 -27.18 -16.37
N GLU A 39 -57.29 -27.46 -17.63
CA GLU A 39 -58.01 -28.39 -18.50
C GLU A 39 -58.16 -29.80 -17.87
N ASP A 40 -57.15 -30.27 -17.15
CA ASP A 40 -57.19 -31.55 -16.51
C ASP A 40 -58.25 -31.60 -15.39
N LYS A 41 -58.26 -30.56 -14.54
CA LYS A 41 -59.24 -30.47 -13.45
C LYS A 41 -60.68 -30.28 -14.00
N VAL A 42 -60.84 -29.46 -15.05
CA VAL A 42 -62.14 -29.30 -15.70
C VAL A 42 -62.60 -30.63 -16.27
N TYR A 43 -61.73 -31.39 -16.93
CA TYR A 43 -62.03 -32.71 -17.49
C TYR A 43 -62.45 -33.70 -16.40
N GLU A 44 -61.69 -33.80 -15.31
CA GLU A 44 -61.99 -34.67 -14.17
C GLU A 44 -63.36 -34.30 -13.55
N LEU A 45 -63.61 -33.01 -13.29
CA LEU A 45 -64.86 -32.53 -12.75
C LEU A 45 -66.08 -32.88 -13.62
N LEU A 46 -65.93 -32.69 -14.92
CA LEU A 46 -67.01 -33.02 -15.87
C LEU A 46 -67.30 -34.54 -15.91
N CYS A 47 -66.27 -35.37 -15.91
CA CYS A 47 -66.43 -36.82 -15.84
C CYS A 47 -67.14 -37.26 -14.55
N GLN A 48 -66.77 -36.69 -13.41
CA GLN A 48 -67.40 -36.98 -12.12
C GLN A 48 -68.87 -36.51 -12.10
N ALA A 49 -69.15 -35.32 -12.63
CA ALA A 49 -70.52 -34.75 -12.69
C ALA A 49 -71.45 -35.66 -13.54
N VAL A 50 -70.96 -36.16 -14.66
CA VAL A 50 -71.75 -37.09 -15.52
C VAL A 50 -72.01 -38.39 -14.78
N THR A 51 -71.05 -38.94 -14.03
CA THR A 51 -71.20 -40.15 -13.26
C THR A 51 -72.22 -39.99 -12.12
N ASP A 52 -72.21 -38.82 -11.49
CA ASP A 52 -73.10 -38.46 -10.39
C ASP A 52 -74.48 -38.02 -10.81
N GLY A 53 -74.73 -37.90 -12.14
CA GLY A 53 -75.99 -37.40 -12.70
C GLY A 53 -76.28 -35.91 -12.43
N LYS A 54 -75.25 -35.11 -12.21
CA LYS A 54 -75.36 -33.69 -11.99
C LYS A 54 -75.56 -32.98 -13.32
N THR A 55 -76.41 -31.96 -13.36
CA THR A 55 -76.71 -31.15 -14.55
C THR A 55 -75.93 -29.80 -14.57
N GLU A 56 -75.32 -29.44 -13.45
CA GLU A 56 -74.57 -28.18 -13.31
C GLU A 56 -73.30 -28.46 -12.50
N VAL A 57 -72.22 -27.74 -12.83
CA VAL A 57 -70.96 -27.70 -12.09
C VAL A 57 -70.49 -26.24 -11.92
N ASN A 58 -69.90 -25.99 -10.78
CA ASN A 58 -69.27 -24.68 -10.49
C ASN A 58 -67.75 -24.86 -10.60
N LEU A 59 -67.13 -24.27 -11.66
CA LEU A 59 -65.70 -24.33 -11.92
C LEU A 59 -64.87 -23.61 -10.88
N GLU A 60 -65.43 -22.56 -10.27
CA GLU A 60 -64.78 -21.78 -9.25
C GLU A 60 -64.70 -22.52 -7.91
N GLU A 61 -65.83 -23.02 -7.43
CA GLU A 61 -65.87 -23.80 -6.19
C GLU A 61 -65.10 -25.10 -6.29
N SER A 62 -64.86 -25.56 -7.54
CA SER A 62 -64.10 -26.81 -7.82
C SER A 62 -62.63 -26.54 -8.12
N ASP A 63 -62.16 -25.32 -7.93
CA ASP A 63 -60.73 -24.93 -8.13
C ASP A 63 -60.19 -25.28 -9.53
N CYS A 64 -61.02 -25.05 -10.56
CA CYS A 64 -60.71 -25.40 -11.93
C CYS A 64 -59.92 -24.34 -12.71
N TYR A 65 -59.42 -23.31 -12.04
CA TYR A 65 -58.57 -22.29 -12.67
C TYR A 65 -57.12 -22.48 -12.26
N LEU A 66 -56.20 -22.25 -13.19
CA LEU A 66 -54.79 -22.16 -12.87
C LEU A 66 -54.55 -20.98 -11.92
N LYS A 67 -53.62 -21.18 -10.99
CA LYS A 67 -53.29 -20.15 -9.98
C LYS A 67 -51.80 -19.82 -10.03
N PRO A 68 -51.42 -18.60 -9.64
CA PRO A 68 -50.00 -18.26 -9.46
C PRO A 68 -49.39 -19.17 -8.41
N LYS A 69 -48.12 -19.57 -8.63
CA LYS A 69 -47.35 -20.43 -7.70
C LYS A 69 -46.82 -19.63 -6.51
N LYS A 70 -46.64 -18.33 -6.70
CA LYS A 70 -46.18 -17.39 -5.66
C LYS A 70 -47.10 -16.20 -5.60
N THR A 71 -47.56 -15.87 -4.41
CA THR A 71 -48.36 -14.69 -4.13
C THR A 71 -47.52 -13.64 -3.42
N SER A 72 -48.00 -12.39 -3.33
CA SER A 72 -47.40 -11.30 -2.59
C SER A 72 -47.22 -11.60 -1.11
N ASP A 73 -48.03 -12.54 -0.57
CA ASP A 73 -47.89 -13.04 0.80
C ASP A 73 -46.79 -14.09 1.00
N ASN A 74 -46.10 -14.52 -0.06
CA ASN A 74 -45.09 -15.54 0.01
C ASN A 74 -43.96 -15.16 0.95
N LYS A 75 -43.74 -15.95 2.02
CA LYS A 75 -42.75 -15.69 3.08
C LYS A 75 -41.33 -15.60 2.58
N LYS A 76 -40.97 -16.40 1.52
CA LYS A 76 -39.62 -16.37 0.93
C LYS A 76 -39.43 -15.08 0.14
N LEU A 77 -40.45 -14.62 -0.59
CA LEU A 77 -40.40 -13.38 -1.35
C LEU A 77 -40.25 -12.18 -0.39
N LYS A 78 -41.04 -12.12 0.68
CA LYS A 78 -40.93 -11.06 1.72
C LYS A 78 -39.57 -11.06 2.40
N LYS A 79 -38.99 -12.25 2.70
CA LYS A 79 -37.64 -12.33 3.27
C LYS A 79 -36.58 -11.83 2.28
N LYS A 80 -36.69 -12.21 1.02
CA LYS A 80 -35.79 -11.71 -0.05
C LYS A 80 -35.88 -10.20 -0.20
N LEU A 81 -37.09 -9.62 -0.20
CA LEU A 81 -37.28 -8.18 -0.22
C LEU A 81 -36.57 -7.50 0.96
N ALA A 82 -36.79 -8.00 2.18
CA ALA A 82 -36.16 -7.44 3.37
C ALA A 82 -34.62 -7.51 3.33
N SER A 83 -34.06 -8.56 2.72
CA SER A 83 -32.62 -8.67 2.49
C SER A 83 -32.12 -7.63 1.48
N LEU A 84 -32.83 -7.45 0.36
CA LEU A 84 -32.46 -6.48 -0.67
C LEU A 84 -32.57 -5.04 -0.19
N GLN A 85 -33.60 -4.73 0.62
CA GLN A 85 -33.85 -3.37 1.13
C GLN A 85 -32.69 -2.81 1.95
N LYS A 86 -31.92 -3.69 2.63
CA LYS A 86 -30.74 -3.27 3.41
C LYS A 86 -29.65 -2.62 2.53
N TYR A 87 -29.54 -3.06 1.29
CA TYR A 87 -28.48 -2.64 0.39
C TYR A 87 -28.75 -1.37 -0.38
N TRP A 88 -30.05 -0.98 -0.48
CA TRP A 88 -30.43 0.17 -1.28
C TRP A 88 -29.76 1.48 -0.86
N ASP A 89 -29.72 1.74 0.45
CA ASP A 89 -29.09 2.93 1.04
C ASP A 89 -27.66 2.65 1.59
N MET A 90 -27.14 1.45 1.35
CA MET A 90 -25.83 1.07 1.86
C MET A 90 -24.73 1.79 1.12
N THR A 91 -23.79 2.36 1.86
CA THR A 91 -22.56 2.95 1.35
C THR A 91 -21.35 2.50 2.14
N VAL A 92 -20.23 2.30 1.45
CA VAL A 92 -18.91 2.13 2.07
C VAL A 92 -18.03 3.28 1.61
N THR A 93 -17.59 4.10 2.57
CA THR A 93 -16.78 5.28 2.29
C THR A 93 -15.33 5.03 2.72
N TYR A 94 -14.40 5.20 1.80
CA TYR A 94 -12.97 5.22 2.05
C TYR A 94 -12.50 6.67 2.14
N GLU A 95 -11.93 7.06 3.29
CA GLU A 95 -11.31 8.36 3.51
C GLU A 95 -9.80 8.24 3.30
N ILE A 96 -9.24 9.01 2.37
CA ILE A 96 -7.81 8.90 1.96
C ILE A 96 -7.23 10.32 1.89
N GLY A 97 -6.55 10.76 2.95
CA GLY A 97 -6.15 12.14 3.10
C GLY A 97 -7.36 13.06 3.12
N ASP A 98 -7.37 14.08 2.26
CA ASP A 98 -8.50 15.00 2.09
C ASP A 98 -9.53 14.51 1.05
N ALA A 99 -9.27 13.38 0.39
CA ALA A 99 -10.15 12.77 -0.60
C ALA A 99 -11.02 11.67 0.03
N SER A 100 -12.11 11.33 -0.67
CA SER A 100 -12.93 10.17 -0.34
C SER A 100 -13.46 9.49 -1.58
N ASP A 101 -13.62 8.17 -1.51
CA ASP A 101 -14.32 7.36 -2.50
C ASP A 101 -15.47 6.62 -1.83
N VAL A 102 -16.60 6.56 -2.52
CA VAL A 102 -17.84 5.96 -2.00
C VAL A 102 -18.24 4.82 -2.92
N LEU A 103 -18.35 3.64 -2.35
CA LEU A 103 -18.96 2.47 -2.97
C LEU A 103 -20.43 2.44 -2.53
N ASP A 104 -21.35 2.55 -3.48
CA ASP A 104 -22.80 2.57 -3.28
C ASP A 104 -23.49 1.36 -3.93
N TYR A 105 -24.79 1.21 -3.66
CA TYR A 105 -25.60 0.14 -4.23
C TYR A 105 -25.53 0.08 -5.76
N GLN A 106 -25.55 1.22 -6.45
CA GLN A 106 -25.54 1.25 -7.91
C GLN A 106 -24.24 0.66 -8.49
N THR A 107 -23.15 0.77 -7.75
CA THR A 107 -21.85 0.22 -8.11
C THR A 107 -21.77 -1.27 -7.85
N PHE A 108 -22.21 -1.74 -6.65
CA PHE A 108 -22.02 -3.15 -6.27
C PHE A 108 -23.23 -4.06 -6.55
N LYS A 109 -24.36 -3.58 -7.04
CA LYS A 109 -25.57 -4.38 -7.26
C LYS A 109 -25.35 -5.57 -8.21
N ASP A 110 -24.52 -5.41 -9.23
CA ASP A 110 -24.22 -6.43 -10.20
C ASP A 110 -23.23 -7.51 -9.67
N TRP A 111 -22.60 -7.24 -8.52
CA TRP A 111 -21.74 -8.18 -7.80
C TRP A 111 -22.52 -9.09 -6.87
N MET A 112 -23.76 -8.70 -6.58
CA MET A 112 -24.59 -9.31 -5.55
C MET A 112 -25.44 -10.45 -6.11
N THR A 113 -25.45 -11.57 -5.42
CA THR A 113 -26.36 -12.69 -5.66
C THR A 113 -27.22 -12.95 -4.42
N VAL A 114 -28.53 -13.07 -4.61
CA VAL A 114 -29.47 -13.36 -3.53
C VAL A 114 -30.15 -14.69 -3.80
N ASP A 115 -29.93 -15.68 -2.91
CA ASP A 115 -30.51 -17.02 -3.04
C ASP A 115 -32.03 -17.02 -2.72
N SER A 116 -32.68 -18.15 -2.94
CA SER A 116 -34.14 -18.32 -2.67
C SER A 116 -34.49 -18.21 -1.18
N SER A 117 -33.51 -18.27 -0.28
CA SER A 117 -33.65 -18.12 1.16
C SER A 117 -33.38 -16.70 1.65
N GLY A 118 -32.98 -15.80 0.74
CA GLY A 118 -32.62 -14.40 1.01
C GLY A 118 -31.22 -14.26 1.58
N ASN A 119 -30.33 -15.25 1.43
CA ASN A 119 -28.93 -15.08 1.76
C ASN A 119 -28.23 -14.33 0.62
N VAL A 120 -27.38 -13.37 0.99
CA VAL A 120 -26.64 -12.52 0.05
C VAL A 120 -25.18 -12.97 0.00
N SER A 121 -24.63 -13.00 -1.18
CA SER A 121 -23.20 -13.22 -1.45
C SER A 121 -22.73 -12.28 -2.55
N PHE A 122 -21.44 -11.99 -2.57
CA PHE A 122 -20.83 -11.11 -3.56
C PHE A 122 -19.75 -11.84 -4.35
N ASP A 123 -19.56 -11.43 -5.60
CA ASP A 123 -18.46 -11.93 -6.42
C ASP A 123 -17.15 -11.29 -5.98
N TRP A 124 -16.23 -12.12 -5.47
CA TRP A 124 -14.92 -11.73 -5.00
C TRP A 124 -14.08 -11.00 -6.04
N ASN A 125 -14.17 -11.38 -7.32
CA ASN A 125 -13.37 -10.75 -8.36
C ASN A 125 -13.74 -9.28 -8.54
N HIS A 126 -15.04 -8.94 -8.51
CA HIS A 126 -15.47 -7.55 -8.58
C HIS A 126 -15.02 -6.73 -7.37
N ILE A 127 -15.04 -7.34 -6.16
CA ILE A 127 -14.53 -6.68 -4.95
C ILE A 127 -13.04 -6.41 -5.10
N ALA A 128 -12.26 -7.42 -5.49
CA ALA A 128 -10.81 -7.28 -5.69
C ALA A 128 -10.48 -6.26 -6.78
N ASP A 129 -11.20 -6.29 -7.90
CA ASP A 129 -11.02 -5.34 -9.01
C ASP A 129 -11.33 -3.89 -8.57
N TRP A 130 -12.36 -3.68 -7.73
CA TRP A 130 -12.68 -2.35 -7.23
C TRP A 130 -11.62 -1.83 -6.24
N ILE A 131 -11.14 -2.69 -5.33
CA ILE A 131 -10.03 -2.35 -4.42
C ILE A 131 -8.75 -2.07 -5.21
N GLY A 132 -8.44 -2.86 -6.25
CA GLY A 132 -7.31 -2.60 -7.13
C GLY A 132 -7.40 -1.23 -7.83
N GLN A 133 -8.59 -0.85 -8.32
CA GLN A 133 -8.82 0.49 -8.89
C GLN A 133 -8.65 1.61 -7.84
N LEU A 134 -9.04 1.35 -6.59
CA LEU A 134 -8.82 2.28 -5.49
C LEU A 134 -7.32 2.42 -5.18
N ALA A 135 -6.58 1.30 -5.14
CA ALA A 135 -5.14 1.28 -5.00
C ALA A 135 -4.44 2.02 -6.14
N ASP A 136 -4.77 1.71 -7.41
CA ASP A 136 -4.23 2.40 -8.59
C ASP A 136 -4.41 3.93 -8.55
N LYS A 137 -5.50 4.39 -7.91
CA LYS A 137 -5.80 5.81 -7.78
C LYS A 137 -5.01 6.50 -6.67
N TYR A 138 -4.67 5.78 -5.60
CA TYR A 138 -4.14 6.39 -4.37
C TYR A 138 -2.77 5.91 -3.95
N ASP A 139 -2.23 4.85 -4.55
CA ASP A 139 -0.88 4.39 -4.30
C ASP A 139 0.13 5.34 -4.96
N THR A 140 1.16 5.68 -4.20
CA THR A 140 2.29 6.52 -4.66
C THR A 140 3.63 5.79 -4.57
N PHE A 141 3.66 4.64 -3.89
CA PHE A 141 4.85 3.80 -3.81
C PHE A 141 5.26 3.29 -5.20
N GLY A 142 6.49 3.61 -5.62
CA GLY A 142 7.01 3.23 -6.94
C GLY A 142 6.63 4.18 -8.08
N THR A 143 5.97 5.31 -7.80
CA THR A 143 5.58 6.30 -8.80
C THR A 143 6.58 7.46 -8.88
N ASP A 144 6.45 8.27 -9.91
CA ASP A 144 7.21 9.51 -10.07
C ASP A 144 6.50 10.64 -9.33
N GLU A 145 7.26 11.42 -8.55
CA GLU A 145 6.78 12.57 -7.79
C GLU A 145 7.50 13.86 -8.20
N THR A 146 6.81 14.97 -8.11
CA THR A 146 7.36 16.30 -8.36
C THR A 146 7.98 16.86 -7.08
N PHE A 147 9.24 17.30 -7.15
CA PHE A 147 9.95 17.89 -6.04
C PHE A 147 10.52 19.26 -6.36
N HIS A 148 10.24 20.24 -5.50
CA HIS A 148 10.77 21.59 -5.59
C HIS A 148 12.03 21.71 -4.74
N THR A 149 13.17 21.87 -5.39
CA THR A 149 14.47 21.83 -4.73
C THR A 149 14.79 23.13 -3.97
N SER A 150 15.70 23.05 -3.01
CA SER A 150 16.22 24.20 -2.27
C SER A 150 16.92 25.26 -3.17
N LEU A 151 17.32 24.87 -4.36
CA LEU A 151 17.91 25.79 -5.36
C LEU A 151 16.86 26.40 -6.32
N GLY A 152 15.56 26.10 -6.12
CA GLY A 152 14.47 26.65 -6.92
C GLY A 152 14.25 25.96 -8.26
N GLU A 153 14.76 24.75 -8.44
CA GLU A 153 14.48 23.89 -9.58
C GLU A 153 13.31 22.95 -9.25
N THR A 154 12.57 22.53 -10.24
CA THR A 154 11.59 21.45 -10.11
C THR A 154 12.14 20.21 -10.79
N VAL A 155 12.24 19.12 -10.04
CA VAL A 155 12.74 17.83 -10.52
C VAL A 155 11.68 16.74 -10.34
N THR A 156 11.76 15.72 -11.18
CA THR A 156 10.97 14.50 -10.99
C THR A 156 11.85 13.46 -10.29
N VAL A 157 11.32 12.87 -9.23
CA VAL A 157 11.99 11.80 -8.47
C VAL A 157 11.10 10.57 -8.43
N THR A 158 11.68 9.41 -8.72
CA THR A 158 10.95 8.14 -8.63
C THR A 158 11.00 7.61 -7.20
N SER A 159 9.85 7.29 -6.66
CA SER A 159 9.75 6.62 -5.36
C SER A 159 10.36 5.23 -5.43
N MET A 160 11.31 4.93 -4.55
CA MET A 160 12.06 3.65 -4.54
C MET A 160 11.63 2.74 -3.38
N ASN A 161 11.47 3.31 -2.19
CA ASN A 161 10.99 2.61 -1.00
C ASN A 161 10.23 3.57 -0.05
N TYR A 162 9.57 4.56 -0.62
CA TYR A 162 8.77 5.56 0.08
C TYR A 162 7.43 5.72 -0.64
N GLY A 163 6.38 6.16 0.05
CA GLY A 163 5.06 6.38 -0.53
C GLY A 163 3.99 5.53 0.13
N TRP A 164 2.78 5.62 -0.39
CA TRP A 164 1.61 4.88 0.07
C TRP A 164 1.41 3.65 -0.80
N LYS A 165 1.17 2.50 -0.16
CA LYS A 165 0.81 1.25 -0.84
C LYS A 165 -0.28 0.55 -0.06
N MET A 166 -1.44 0.36 -0.69
CA MET A 166 -2.59 -0.28 -0.07
C MET A 166 -2.36 -1.77 0.14
N ASP A 167 -2.86 -2.31 1.26
CA ASP A 167 -2.99 -3.75 1.49
C ASP A 167 -4.28 -4.25 0.83
N GLU A 168 -4.24 -4.44 -0.48
CA GLU A 168 -5.39 -4.82 -1.29
C GLU A 168 -6.05 -6.13 -0.81
N GLU A 169 -5.27 -7.12 -0.35
CA GLU A 169 -5.80 -8.40 0.11
C GLU A 169 -6.63 -8.21 1.39
N THR A 170 -6.09 -7.47 2.35
CA THR A 170 -6.78 -7.17 3.61
C THR A 170 -8.01 -6.29 3.37
N GLU A 171 -7.92 -5.29 2.47
CA GLU A 171 -9.05 -4.42 2.15
C GLU A 171 -10.17 -5.15 1.41
N ALA A 172 -9.86 -5.99 0.44
CA ALA A 172 -10.86 -6.79 -0.28
C ALA A 172 -11.58 -7.75 0.68
N ALA A 173 -10.86 -8.39 1.60
CA ALA A 173 -11.47 -9.27 2.61
C ALA A 173 -12.38 -8.50 3.58
N TRP A 174 -11.95 -7.33 4.02
CA TRP A 174 -12.76 -6.48 4.89
C TRP A 174 -14.02 -5.97 4.15
N LEU A 175 -13.89 -5.56 2.89
CA LEU A 175 -15.01 -5.08 2.09
C LEU A 175 -16.05 -6.18 1.85
N ASP A 176 -15.63 -7.41 1.54
CA ASP A 176 -16.52 -8.57 1.38
C ASP A 176 -17.34 -8.84 2.66
N GLU A 177 -16.71 -8.83 3.83
CA GLU A 177 -17.42 -9.01 5.10
C GLU A 177 -18.35 -7.84 5.42
N THR A 178 -17.94 -6.62 5.10
CA THR A 178 -18.78 -5.41 5.27
C THR A 178 -20.00 -5.46 4.37
N LEU A 179 -19.82 -5.79 3.09
CA LEU A 179 -20.94 -5.96 2.14
C LEU A 179 -21.91 -7.07 2.62
N LYS A 180 -21.41 -8.21 3.08
CA LYS A 180 -22.25 -9.29 3.63
C LYS A 180 -23.05 -8.87 4.86
N SER A 181 -22.53 -7.96 5.67
CA SER A 181 -23.26 -7.42 6.83
C SER A 181 -24.50 -6.61 6.44
N GLY A 182 -24.45 -5.94 5.27
CA GLY A 182 -25.48 -4.99 4.80
C GLY A 182 -25.52 -3.71 5.63
N GLU A 183 -24.42 -3.33 6.27
CA GLU A 183 -24.28 -2.13 7.08
C GLU A 183 -23.31 -1.15 6.42
N SER A 184 -23.70 0.13 6.37
CA SER A 184 -22.80 1.19 5.87
C SER A 184 -21.60 1.35 6.79
N ALA A 185 -20.44 1.68 6.19
CA ALA A 185 -19.20 1.87 6.92
C ALA A 185 -18.39 3.03 6.34
N THR A 186 -17.57 3.64 7.19
CA THR A 186 -16.55 4.62 6.79
C THR A 186 -15.22 4.23 7.41
N ARG A 187 -14.14 4.24 6.64
CA ARG A 187 -12.79 3.93 7.14
C ARG A 187 -11.68 4.54 6.29
N GLN A 188 -10.49 4.55 6.85
CA GLN A 188 -9.26 4.69 6.07
C GLN A 188 -8.77 3.30 5.64
N PRO A 189 -8.16 3.15 4.45
CA PRO A 189 -7.60 1.86 4.02
C PRO A 189 -6.47 1.39 4.93
N GLN A 190 -6.23 0.09 4.94
CA GLN A 190 -5.02 -0.50 5.49
C GLN A 190 -3.88 -0.33 4.48
N TRP A 191 -2.73 0.12 4.95
CA TRP A 191 -1.55 0.34 4.14
C TRP A 191 -0.48 -0.70 4.43
N LEU A 192 0.15 -1.26 3.40
CA LEU A 192 1.38 -2.05 3.49
C LEU A 192 2.59 -1.14 3.71
N GLU A 193 2.63 -0.03 2.98
CA GLU A 193 3.64 1.02 3.10
C GLU A 193 2.94 2.35 3.30
N SER A 194 3.54 3.25 4.08
CA SER A 194 2.98 4.56 4.34
C SER A 194 4.04 5.64 4.31
N ALA A 195 3.73 6.77 3.68
CA ALA A 195 4.53 7.99 3.75
C ALA A 195 4.21 8.79 5.02
N MET A 196 5.08 9.71 5.38
CA MET A 196 4.86 10.63 6.52
C MET A 196 3.86 11.75 6.20
N ALA A 197 3.64 12.02 4.93
CA ALA A 197 2.70 13.03 4.46
C ALA A 197 1.89 12.48 3.27
N ARG A 198 0.81 13.19 2.91
CA ARG A 198 0.10 13.03 1.66
C ARG A 198 -0.19 14.42 1.12
N GLY A 199 0.34 14.74 -0.04
CA GLY A 199 0.18 16.03 -0.69
C GLY A 199 -0.42 15.91 -2.10
N GLU A 200 -0.72 17.03 -2.73
CA GLU A 200 -1.25 17.07 -4.10
C GLU A 200 -0.18 16.75 -5.17
N GLU A 201 1.09 17.13 -4.92
CA GLU A 201 2.19 16.99 -5.88
C GLU A 201 3.18 15.89 -5.46
N ASN A 202 3.32 15.66 -4.14
CA ASN A 202 4.18 14.63 -3.58
C ASN A 202 3.80 14.31 -2.13
N ASP A 203 4.36 13.23 -1.60
CA ASP A 203 4.14 12.76 -0.23
C ASP A 203 5.29 13.12 0.71
N ILE A 204 6.19 14.04 0.33
CA ILE A 204 7.42 14.37 1.06
C ILE A 204 7.13 15.22 2.30
N GLY A 205 6.21 16.19 2.20
CA GLY A 205 5.86 17.09 3.30
C GLY A 205 6.99 18.07 3.66
N ASP A 206 6.98 18.54 4.92
CA ASP A 206 7.85 19.62 5.41
C ASP A 206 9.08 19.12 6.19
N THR A 207 9.21 17.80 6.37
CA THR A 207 10.34 17.16 7.08
C THR A 207 11.01 16.15 6.15
N TYR A 208 12.19 16.48 5.64
CA TYR A 208 12.90 15.64 4.65
C TYR A 208 14.39 15.94 4.61
N VAL A 209 15.15 15.01 4.01
CA VAL A 209 16.54 15.25 3.58
C VAL A 209 16.58 15.41 2.08
N GLU A 210 17.26 16.43 1.61
CA GLU A 210 17.50 16.73 0.20
C GLU A 210 18.99 16.57 -0.11
N ILE A 211 19.34 15.80 -1.16
CA ILE A 211 20.71 15.52 -1.56
C ILE A 211 20.89 15.83 -3.07
N ASP A 212 21.61 16.89 -3.36
CA ASP A 212 21.97 17.29 -4.72
C ASP A 212 23.36 16.75 -5.09
N ILE A 213 23.37 15.72 -5.94
CA ILE A 213 24.60 15.09 -6.43
C ILE A 213 25.44 16.07 -7.29
N THR A 214 24.80 16.94 -8.08
CA THR A 214 25.50 17.89 -8.96
C THR A 214 26.30 18.90 -8.15
N ASN A 215 25.70 19.44 -7.09
CA ASN A 215 26.30 20.46 -6.26
C ASN A 215 27.02 19.90 -5.03
N GLN A 216 26.96 18.58 -4.81
CA GLN A 216 27.54 17.91 -3.63
C GLN A 216 27.12 18.61 -2.35
N ARG A 217 25.82 18.81 -2.19
CA ARG A 217 25.22 19.54 -1.09
C ARG A 217 24.01 18.78 -0.56
N MET A 218 23.79 18.87 0.73
CA MET A 218 22.68 18.25 1.42
C MET A 218 22.02 19.26 2.35
N TRP A 219 20.68 19.25 2.34
CA TRP A 219 19.86 19.98 3.29
C TRP A 219 19.02 19.01 4.12
N PHE A 220 18.77 19.37 5.35
CA PHE A 220 17.80 18.69 6.21
C PHE A 220 16.78 19.69 6.71
N TYR A 221 15.54 19.46 6.36
CA TYR A 221 14.41 20.24 6.83
C TYR A 221 13.64 19.47 7.90
N LYS A 222 13.20 20.14 8.94
CA LYS A 222 12.28 19.64 9.92
C LYS A 222 11.18 20.66 10.15
N ASP A 223 9.92 20.26 9.97
CA ASP A 223 8.74 21.12 10.10
C ASP A 223 8.88 22.44 9.29
N GLY A 224 9.38 22.34 8.07
CA GLY A 224 9.64 23.46 7.15
C GLY A 224 10.87 24.30 7.49
N GLN A 225 11.58 24.02 8.59
CA GLN A 225 12.78 24.74 8.97
C GLN A 225 14.05 24.00 8.51
N CYS A 226 14.91 24.68 7.75
CA CYS A 226 16.22 24.16 7.39
C CYS A 226 17.14 24.11 8.62
N LEU A 227 17.42 22.91 9.13
CA LEU A 227 18.32 22.70 10.26
C LEU A 227 19.77 22.47 9.82
N VAL A 228 19.97 21.87 8.65
CA VAL A 228 21.30 21.60 8.09
C VAL A 228 21.33 22.03 6.63
N ASP A 229 22.41 22.68 6.25
CA ASP A 229 22.81 23.04 4.90
C ASP A 229 24.32 22.85 4.79
N THR A 230 24.77 21.75 4.19
CA THR A 230 26.16 21.31 4.27
C THR A 230 26.68 20.72 2.97
N PRO A 231 27.99 20.96 2.64
CA PRO A 231 28.63 20.19 1.58
C PRO A 231 28.82 18.73 2.02
N VAL A 232 28.71 17.81 1.06
CA VAL A 232 28.87 16.36 1.26
C VAL A 232 29.83 15.76 0.24
N VAL A 233 30.16 14.47 0.39
CA VAL A 233 30.80 13.69 -0.67
C VAL A 233 30.00 12.43 -0.88
N THR A 234 29.36 12.32 -2.03
CA THR A 234 28.55 11.16 -2.44
C THR A 234 29.40 10.07 -3.08
N GLY A 235 28.76 9.07 -3.61
CA GLY A 235 29.39 7.96 -4.31
C GLY A 235 30.26 8.36 -5.49
N ASP A 236 31.30 7.58 -5.77
CA ASP A 236 32.31 7.84 -6.82
C ASP A 236 31.72 7.51 -8.21
N VAL A 237 31.32 8.55 -8.94
CA VAL A 237 30.73 8.42 -10.30
C VAL A 237 31.72 7.97 -11.37
N THR A 238 33.01 7.84 -11.04
CA THR A 238 34.03 7.30 -11.97
C THR A 238 34.22 5.80 -11.84
N LYS A 239 33.50 5.17 -10.89
CA LYS A 239 33.58 3.74 -10.59
C LYS A 239 32.18 3.13 -10.68
N ASP A 240 32.05 2.13 -11.53
CA ASP A 240 30.77 1.44 -11.73
C ASP A 240 30.25 0.81 -10.44
N GLY A 241 28.98 1.07 -10.13
CA GLY A 241 28.31 0.58 -8.92
C GLY A 241 28.71 1.30 -7.61
N HIS A 242 29.41 2.44 -7.70
CA HIS A 242 29.74 3.28 -6.55
C HIS A 242 28.92 4.57 -6.49
N GLU A 243 28.07 4.84 -7.47
CA GLU A 243 27.22 6.04 -7.44
C GLU A 243 26.21 5.98 -6.31
N THR A 244 25.90 7.13 -5.72
CA THR A 244 24.72 7.26 -4.86
C THR A 244 23.48 7.17 -5.73
N PRO A 245 22.56 6.21 -5.50
CA PRO A 245 21.39 6.02 -6.36
C PRO A 245 20.40 7.17 -6.23
N LEU A 246 19.86 7.61 -7.39
CA LEU A 246 18.84 8.64 -7.46
C LEU A 246 17.47 8.08 -7.07
N GLY A 247 16.60 8.94 -6.55
CA GLY A 247 15.21 8.59 -6.22
C GLY A 247 14.73 9.18 -4.91
N LEU A 248 13.53 8.81 -4.54
CA LEU A 248 12.91 9.13 -3.27
C LEU A 248 12.92 7.88 -2.39
N TYR A 249 13.53 8.02 -1.23
CA TYR A 249 13.75 6.95 -0.26
C TYR A 249 13.16 7.32 1.09
N CYS A 250 13.03 6.34 2.00
CA CYS A 250 12.82 6.59 3.41
C CYS A 250 14.03 6.17 4.25
N LEU A 251 14.25 6.88 5.35
CA LEU A 251 15.13 6.41 6.40
C LEU A 251 14.49 5.18 7.07
N PHE A 252 15.12 4.02 6.99
CA PHE A 252 14.54 2.79 7.56
C PHE A 252 15.23 2.32 8.86
N ASP A 253 16.39 2.92 9.22
CA ASP A 253 17.08 2.64 10.47
C ASP A 253 17.98 3.81 10.85
N LYS A 254 18.43 3.89 12.12
CA LYS A 254 19.47 4.80 12.59
C LYS A 254 20.25 4.16 13.75
N GLU A 255 21.58 4.11 13.60
CA GLU A 255 22.46 3.46 14.55
C GLU A 255 23.60 4.40 14.99
N ALA A 256 23.76 4.60 16.28
CA ALA A 256 24.88 5.33 16.83
C ALA A 256 26.08 4.38 17.01
N LYS A 257 27.30 4.88 16.70
CA LYS A 257 28.57 4.13 16.82
C LYS A 257 28.60 2.83 15.99
N ALA A 258 28.03 2.87 14.79
CA ALA A 258 28.03 1.76 13.88
C ALA A 258 29.44 1.42 13.35
N ILE A 259 29.60 0.22 12.84
CA ILE A 259 30.78 -0.22 12.09
C ILE A 259 30.31 -0.63 10.70
N LEU A 260 30.58 0.21 9.71
CA LEU A 260 30.22 -0.07 8.32
C LEU A 260 31.15 -1.16 7.75
N ARG A 261 30.57 -2.29 7.41
CA ARG A 261 31.27 -3.45 6.87
C ARG A 261 30.90 -3.67 5.42
N GLY A 262 31.92 -3.95 4.61
CA GLY A 262 31.69 -4.25 3.21
C GLY A 262 32.98 -4.71 2.52
N ALA A 263 32.86 -4.94 1.22
CA ALA A 263 33.97 -5.14 0.34
C ALA A 263 33.83 -4.23 -0.87
N ASP A 264 34.91 -3.62 -1.29
CA ASP A 264 34.97 -2.88 -2.54
C ASP A 264 34.72 -3.86 -3.70
N ASN A 265 33.68 -3.62 -4.46
CA ASN A 265 33.22 -4.52 -5.52
C ASN A 265 34.20 -4.64 -6.71
N LEU A 266 35.13 -3.68 -6.88
CA LEU A 266 36.12 -3.68 -7.94
C LEU A 266 37.41 -4.39 -7.52
N THR A 267 37.83 -4.23 -6.26
CA THR A 267 39.09 -4.78 -5.75
C THR A 267 38.93 -6.01 -4.86
N GLY A 268 37.70 -6.27 -4.38
CA GLY A 268 37.40 -7.32 -3.41
C GLY A 268 37.95 -7.06 -2.00
N LYS A 269 38.55 -5.88 -1.74
CA LYS A 269 39.15 -5.54 -0.45
C LYS A 269 38.07 -5.21 0.57
N SER A 270 38.06 -5.95 1.67
CA SER A 270 37.13 -5.69 2.78
C SER A 270 37.49 -4.40 3.54
N TYR A 271 36.49 -3.75 4.09
CA TYR A 271 36.64 -2.60 4.99
C TYR A 271 35.76 -2.75 6.24
N ASN A 272 36.25 -2.18 7.34
CA ASN A 272 35.54 -2.03 8.60
C ASN A 272 35.72 -0.58 9.05
N THR A 273 34.73 0.28 8.77
CA THR A 273 34.83 1.72 9.00
C THR A 273 33.93 2.11 10.16
N PRO A 274 34.47 2.59 11.30
CA PRO A 274 33.67 3.11 12.38
C PRO A 274 33.05 4.46 11.98
N VAL A 275 31.79 4.67 12.32
CA VAL A 275 31.07 5.92 12.18
C VAL A 275 30.28 6.19 13.46
N ASP A 276 30.13 7.44 13.86
CA ASP A 276 29.34 7.75 15.05
C ASP A 276 27.85 7.78 14.77
N TYR A 277 27.47 8.11 13.53
CA TYR A 277 26.09 8.28 13.09
C TYR A 277 25.88 7.51 11.78
N TRP A 278 24.96 6.54 11.77
CA TRP A 278 24.57 5.78 10.59
C TRP A 278 23.10 5.89 10.36
N MET A 279 22.69 6.31 9.16
CA MET A 279 21.32 6.57 8.74
C MET A 279 21.09 5.97 7.35
N PRO A 280 20.81 4.65 7.25
CA PRO A 280 20.61 3.96 5.98
C PRO A 280 19.24 4.29 5.37
N PHE A 281 19.21 4.42 4.03
CA PHE A 281 17.99 4.68 3.25
C PHE A 281 17.81 3.77 2.04
N ASN A 282 18.90 3.12 1.56
CA ASN A 282 18.81 2.18 0.44
C ASN A 282 19.81 1.01 0.63
N GLY A 283 19.35 -0.11 1.19
CA GLY A 283 20.22 -1.26 1.48
C GLY A 283 21.44 -0.87 2.31
N GLY A 284 22.63 -0.99 1.74
CA GLY A 284 23.89 -0.59 2.39
C GLY A 284 24.28 0.88 2.15
N VAL A 285 23.44 1.67 1.50
CA VAL A 285 23.70 3.11 1.25
C VAL A 285 22.96 3.96 2.30
N GLY A 286 23.68 4.90 2.89
CA GLY A 286 23.13 5.78 3.92
C GLY A 286 23.92 7.06 4.10
N ILE A 287 23.41 7.93 4.96
CA ILE A 287 24.08 9.15 5.41
C ILE A 287 24.90 8.79 6.65
N HIS A 288 26.16 9.22 6.71
CA HIS A 288 27.01 9.00 7.89
C HIS A 288 28.11 10.06 7.99
N ASP A 289 28.65 10.23 9.19
CA ASP A 289 29.82 11.07 9.42
C ASP A 289 31.08 10.49 8.76
N ALA A 290 31.97 11.37 8.32
CA ALA A 290 33.22 10.97 7.67
C ALA A 290 34.43 11.73 8.23
N LYS A 291 34.81 11.39 9.48
CA LYS A 291 35.91 12.03 10.20
C LYS A 291 37.26 11.97 9.47
N TRP A 292 37.46 10.99 8.60
CA TRP A 292 38.68 10.84 7.80
C TRP A 292 38.80 11.83 6.64
N ARG A 293 37.76 12.63 6.34
CA ARG A 293 37.77 13.63 5.27
C ARG A 293 38.09 15.01 5.83
N ALA A 294 39.09 15.66 5.23
CA ALA A 294 39.44 17.04 5.55
C ALA A 294 38.64 18.08 4.76
N SER A 295 37.94 17.64 3.69
CA SER A 295 37.15 18.54 2.85
C SER A 295 35.95 17.81 2.24
N PHE A 296 34.91 18.59 1.92
CA PHE A 296 33.65 18.15 1.38
C PHE A 296 33.22 19.03 0.20
N GLY A 297 32.32 18.53 -0.65
CA GLY A 297 31.78 19.29 -1.78
C GLY A 297 32.66 19.27 -3.02
N GLY A 298 32.31 20.13 -3.98
CA GLY A 298 33.03 20.29 -5.23
C GLY A 298 33.04 19.03 -6.10
N THR A 299 34.20 18.72 -6.66
CA THR A 299 34.39 17.54 -7.55
C THR A 299 34.99 16.33 -6.84
N LEU A 300 35.00 16.31 -5.51
CA LEU A 300 35.63 15.19 -4.74
C LEU A 300 34.99 13.84 -5.05
N TYR A 301 33.70 13.78 -5.33
CA TYR A 301 32.99 12.57 -5.71
C TYR A 301 33.45 11.96 -7.04
N GLN A 302 34.22 12.73 -7.85
CA GLN A 302 34.80 12.26 -9.12
C GLN A 302 36.21 11.73 -8.90
N GLY A 303 36.34 10.47 -8.49
CA GLY A 303 37.59 9.76 -8.26
C GLY A 303 38.02 9.62 -6.78
N ASN A 304 37.38 10.36 -5.86
CA ASN A 304 37.57 10.24 -4.42
C ASN A 304 36.23 10.23 -3.67
N GLY A 305 35.19 9.69 -4.29
CA GLY A 305 33.87 9.48 -3.71
C GLY A 305 33.83 8.29 -2.73
N SER A 306 32.65 8.01 -2.22
CA SER A 306 32.35 6.83 -1.41
C SER A 306 31.98 5.62 -2.30
N HIS A 307 31.57 4.51 -1.68
CA HIS A 307 30.96 3.36 -2.36
C HIS A 307 29.41 3.49 -2.49
N GLY A 308 28.89 4.70 -2.49
CA GLY A 308 27.45 5.02 -2.61
C GLY A 308 26.89 5.84 -1.43
N CYS A 309 27.46 5.72 -0.26
CA CYS A 309 27.05 6.47 0.92
C CYS A 309 27.29 7.98 0.79
N VAL A 310 26.54 8.78 1.55
CA VAL A 310 26.68 10.22 1.65
C VAL A 310 27.57 10.56 2.83
N ASN A 311 28.84 10.82 2.56
CA ASN A 311 29.83 11.23 3.55
C ASN A 311 29.54 12.68 3.98
N THR A 312 29.25 12.86 5.25
CA THR A 312 28.81 14.15 5.84
C THR A 312 29.80 14.62 6.90
N PRO A 313 30.03 15.93 7.06
CA PRO A 313 30.76 16.47 8.20
C PRO A 313 30.17 15.97 9.53
N TRP A 314 31.02 15.63 10.49
CA TRP A 314 30.62 14.95 11.72
C TRP A 314 29.57 15.74 12.54
N ASP A 315 29.78 17.04 12.70
CA ASP A 315 28.86 17.94 13.42
C ASP A 315 27.47 18.01 12.74
N GLN A 316 27.46 18.05 11.42
CA GLN A 316 26.23 18.12 10.61
C GLN A 316 25.50 16.76 10.62
N ALA A 317 26.22 15.66 10.51
CA ALA A 317 25.66 14.32 10.65
C ALA A 317 25.02 14.12 12.04
N GLY A 318 25.62 14.67 13.09
CA GLY A 318 25.08 14.63 14.44
C GLY A 318 23.76 15.40 14.56
N ILE A 319 23.69 16.62 13.98
CA ILE A 319 22.44 17.40 13.98
C ILE A 319 21.33 16.65 13.26
N ILE A 320 21.61 16.06 12.10
CA ILE A 320 20.63 15.25 11.38
C ILE A 320 20.21 14.07 12.24
N PHE A 321 21.16 13.28 12.74
CA PHE A 321 20.91 12.09 13.54
C PHE A 321 20.01 12.37 14.75
N ASP A 322 20.24 13.46 15.47
CA ASP A 322 19.48 13.82 16.67
C ASP A 322 18.03 14.25 16.36
N ASN A 323 17.76 14.69 15.13
CA ASN A 323 16.47 15.29 14.75
C ASN A 323 15.67 14.48 13.73
N ILE A 324 16.28 13.55 12.98
CA ILE A 324 15.62 12.72 11.98
C ILE A 324 14.90 11.54 12.63
N GLU A 325 13.79 11.13 12.06
CA GLU A 325 13.00 9.96 12.49
C GLU A 325 12.97 8.88 11.42
N ILE A 326 12.78 7.61 11.81
CA ILE A 326 12.56 6.52 10.86
C ILE A 326 11.30 6.84 10.06
N GLY A 327 11.34 6.61 8.74
CA GLY A 327 10.28 7.00 7.82
C GLY A 327 10.51 8.36 7.15
N THR A 328 11.45 9.20 7.65
CA THR A 328 11.73 10.51 7.02
C THR A 328 12.15 10.33 5.55
N PRO A 329 11.51 11.04 4.60
CA PRO A 329 11.85 10.97 3.19
C PRO A 329 13.24 11.55 2.90
N ILE A 330 13.96 10.89 1.99
CA ILE A 330 15.30 11.26 1.52
C ILE A 330 15.26 11.36 0.01
N VAL A 331 15.37 12.58 -0.50
CA VAL A 331 15.35 12.91 -1.93
C VAL A 331 16.76 12.99 -2.46
N VAL A 332 17.11 12.16 -3.43
CA VAL A 332 18.40 12.14 -4.09
C VAL A 332 18.23 12.43 -5.57
N TYR A 333 18.82 13.51 -6.05
CA TYR A 333 18.66 13.96 -7.44
C TYR A 333 19.94 14.56 -8.02
N LYS A 334 19.92 14.82 -9.32
CA LYS A 334 20.93 15.61 -10.03
C LYS A 334 20.28 16.91 -10.52
N SER A 335 20.76 18.04 -10.03
CA SER A 335 20.31 19.36 -10.48
C SER A 335 20.84 19.70 -11.87
N SER A 336 20.06 20.41 -12.66
CA SER A 336 20.54 21.09 -13.85
C SER A 336 21.29 22.41 -13.52
N ILE A 337 21.02 22.95 -12.33
CA ILE A 337 21.69 24.13 -11.77
C ILE A 337 23.02 23.71 -11.16
N ASN A 338 24.12 24.07 -11.79
CA ASN A 338 25.45 23.86 -11.26
C ASN A 338 26.00 25.17 -10.69
N GLN A 339 26.09 25.27 -9.37
CA GLN A 339 26.59 26.46 -8.68
C GLN A 339 28.13 26.62 -8.79
N GLY A 340 28.85 25.59 -9.29
CA GLY A 340 30.29 25.64 -9.45
C GLY A 340 31.07 25.82 -8.15
N THR A 341 30.48 25.41 -7.00
CA THR A 341 31.12 25.53 -5.70
C THR A 341 32.31 24.58 -5.59
N GLY A 342 33.46 25.09 -5.14
CA GLY A 342 34.63 24.29 -4.86
C GLY A 342 34.44 23.42 -3.57
N SER A 343 35.38 22.53 -3.31
CA SER A 343 35.40 21.80 -2.02
C SER A 343 35.72 22.74 -0.87
N VAL A 344 35.09 22.50 0.28
CA VAL A 344 35.24 23.27 1.51
C VAL A 344 36.05 22.43 2.52
N ALA A 345 37.11 23.01 3.07
CA ALA A 345 37.87 22.39 4.16
C ALA A 345 37.07 22.49 5.47
N ILE A 346 36.87 21.36 6.14
CA ILE A 346 36.13 21.28 7.40
C ILE A 346 36.96 20.49 8.40
N SER A 347 37.20 21.10 9.56
CA SER A 347 37.89 20.43 10.67
C SER A 347 36.99 19.35 11.26
N GLN A 348 37.49 18.12 11.31
CA GLN A 348 36.76 16.97 11.87
C GLN A 348 37.36 16.55 13.22
N PRO A 349 36.59 16.02 14.15
CA PRO A 349 37.13 15.41 15.37
C PRO A 349 37.93 14.15 15.00
N ALA A 350 38.95 13.83 15.78
CA ALA A 350 39.74 12.63 15.57
C ALA A 350 38.90 11.37 15.83
N GLU A 351 39.07 10.34 14.97
CA GLU A 351 38.52 9.02 15.27
C GLU A 351 39.33 8.37 16.39
N THR A 352 38.69 7.98 17.47
CA THR A 352 39.30 7.39 18.66
C THR A 352 38.98 5.92 18.84
N ARG A 353 38.08 5.37 18.03
CA ARG A 353 37.70 3.95 18.06
C ARG A 353 38.69 3.12 17.27
N VAL A 354 39.22 2.05 17.87
CA VAL A 354 40.10 1.11 17.22
C VAL A 354 39.31 -0.13 16.84
N ILE A 355 39.29 -0.43 15.52
CA ILE A 355 38.57 -1.58 14.96
C ILE A 355 39.61 -2.59 14.50
N ASN A 356 39.54 -3.85 14.98
CA ASN A 356 40.44 -4.92 14.55
C ASN A 356 40.06 -5.47 13.14
N GLU A 357 40.89 -6.36 12.59
CA GLU A 357 40.66 -6.95 11.26
C GLU A 357 39.35 -7.74 11.17
N GLN A 358 38.80 -8.21 12.28
CA GLN A 358 37.52 -8.91 12.36
C GLN A 358 36.31 -7.92 12.45
N GLY A 359 36.57 -6.60 12.41
CA GLY A 359 35.53 -5.59 12.49
C GLY A 359 34.93 -5.42 13.89
N VAL A 360 35.67 -5.73 14.93
CA VAL A 360 35.27 -5.59 16.33
C VAL A 360 35.99 -4.39 16.94
N GLU A 361 35.23 -3.53 17.65
CA GLU A 361 35.80 -2.42 18.40
C GLU A 361 36.61 -2.98 19.58
N VAL A 362 37.89 -2.57 19.68
CA VAL A 362 38.82 -3.00 20.72
C VAL A 362 39.31 -1.80 21.52
N THR A 363 39.51 -2.01 22.81
CA THR A 363 40.14 -0.98 23.64
C THR A 363 41.63 -0.88 23.35
N PRO A 364 42.26 0.30 23.41
CA PRO A 364 43.72 0.45 23.16
C PRO A 364 44.61 -0.45 23.99
N GLU A 365 44.16 -0.87 25.16
CA GLU A 365 44.89 -1.79 26.05
C GLU A 365 44.93 -3.25 25.56
N SER A 366 43.92 -3.67 24.77
CA SER A 366 43.88 -5.02 24.22
C SER A 366 44.74 -5.22 22.97
N SER A 367 45.16 -4.14 22.32
CA SER A 367 45.99 -4.18 21.11
C SER A 367 47.48 -4.31 21.41
N ALA A 368 47.91 -4.02 22.67
CA ALA A 368 49.30 -4.11 23.08
C ALA A 368 49.72 -5.51 23.59
N ALA A 369 48.77 -6.44 23.75
CA ALA A 369 49.02 -7.74 24.38
C ALA A 369 49.45 -8.87 23.42
N ASP A 370 49.41 -8.64 22.09
CA ASP A 370 49.64 -9.71 21.11
C ASP A 370 50.98 -9.62 20.36
N THR A 371 51.94 -8.88 20.89
CA THR A 371 53.31 -8.79 20.36
C THR A 371 54.41 -9.17 21.33
N THR A 372 54.18 -10.15 22.22
CA THR A 372 55.28 -10.75 22.99
C THR A 372 55.18 -12.26 22.94
N THR A 373 56.18 -12.81 22.35
CA THR A 373 56.79 -14.09 22.55
C THR A 373 56.94 -14.92 21.28
N ASP A 374 58.12 -14.94 20.75
CA ASP A 374 58.90 -16.16 20.75
C ASP A 374 60.38 -15.83 20.44
N SER A 375 61.18 -15.72 21.49
CA SER A 375 62.64 -15.84 21.38
C SER A 375 63.12 -16.88 22.40
N THR A 376 63.05 -18.17 22.05
CA THR A 376 63.77 -19.21 22.70
C THR A 376 65.21 -19.18 22.20
N THR A 377 66.06 -18.59 22.97
CA THR A 377 67.48 -18.77 22.84
C THR A 377 67.89 -20.13 23.44
N ASP A 378 68.21 -21.07 22.58
CA ASP A 378 68.85 -22.30 22.94
C ASP A 378 70.36 -22.03 23.11
N THR A 379 70.84 -22.03 24.34
CA THR A 379 72.26 -22.02 24.70
C THR A 379 72.66 -23.39 25.13
N THR A 380 73.15 -24.19 24.21
CA THR A 380 73.95 -25.37 24.54
C THR A 380 75.39 -24.99 24.78
N SER A 381 75.83 -25.06 26.05
CA SER A 381 77.22 -25.07 26.46
C SER A 381 77.84 -26.42 26.16
N GLY A 382 78.76 -26.47 25.22
CA GLY A 382 79.67 -27.57 25.04
C GLY A 382 80.94 -27.27 25.79
N SER A 383 81.25 -28.06 26.84
CA SER A 383 82.55 -28.10 27.49
C SER A 383 83.41 -29.09 26.80
N ALA A 384 84.69 -28.68 26.60
CA ALA A 384 85.72 -29.59 26.08
C ALA A 384 86.72 -30.12 26.94
N ALA A 385 87.44 -30.93 26.58
CA ALA A 385 88.81 -31.13 26.98
C ALA A 385 89.68 -31.03 25.75
#